data_2182d42266e2fd8fe48c7112fe893a50
#
_entry.id   2182d42266e2fd8fe48c7112fe893a50
#
_cell.length_a   1.000
_cell.length_b   1.000
_cell.length_c   1.000
_cell.angle_alpha   90.00
_cell.angle_beta   90.00
_cell.angle_gamma   90.00
#
_symmetry.space_group_name_H-M   'P 1'
#
loop_
_entity.id
_entity.type
_entity.pdbx_description
1 polymer ?
#
loop_
_entity_poly.entity_id
_entity_poly.type
_entity_poly.pdbx_seq_one_letter_code
_entity_poly.pdbx_strand_id
1 'polypeptide(L)'
;MAIDESFAKSHIGKWINSWNAHDLKAIISFYAENIEFRSPKIKVAYPVKTNATIYNRKDLEKYFSLGLKKFSKLNFTPIDFIVKGNNILLEYTGLADNKIKWSVIEKFELMDELIVKSSVFYGIENVV
;
A
#
# COMPACT_ATOMS: atom_id res chain seq x y z
N MET A 1 -8.64 -8.98 -17.11
CA MET A 1 -9.75 -9.77 -16.53
C MET A 1 -10.33 -9.01 -15.35
N ALA A 2 -11.65 -8.92 -15.29
CA ALA A 2 -12.31 -8.24 -14.17
C ALA A 2 -12.25 -9.10 -12.91
N ILE A 3 -12.02 -8.47 -11.77
CA ILE A 3 -12.04 -9.12 -10.46
C ILE A 3 -13.42 -8.90 -9.82
N ASP A 4 -13.87 -9.84 -9.00
CA ASP A 4 -15.12 -9.68 -8.29
C ASP A 4 -14.91 -9.17 -6.87
N GLU A 5 -16.02 -8.79 -6.22
CA GLU A 5 -15.96 -8.23 -4.86
C GLU A 5 -15.44 -9.23 -3.83
N SER A 6 -15.76 -10.52 -4.02
CA SER A 6 -15.30 -11.57 -3.10
C SER A 6 -13.78 -11.70 -3.13
N PHE A 7 -13.19 -11.71 -4.34
CA PHE A 7 -11.75 -11.73 -4.48
C PHE A 7 -11.13 -10.48 -3.86
N ALA A 8 -11.68 -9.30 -4.15
CA ALA A 8 -11.17 -8.03 -3.64
C ALA A 8 -11.20 -7.99 -2.11
N LYS A 9 -12.29 -8.41 -1.50
CA LYS A 9 -12.43 -8.46 -0.05
C LYS A 9 -11.38 -9.36 0.59
N SER A 10 -11.18 -10.55 0.03
CA SER A 10 -10.16 -11.49 0.51
C SER A 10 -8.75 -10.92 0.34
N HIS A 11 -8.46 -10.33 -0.82
CA HIS A 11 -7.17 -9.74 -1.13
C HIS A 11 -6.83 -8.59 -0.18
N ILE A 12 -7.78 -7.69 0.05
CA ILE A 12 -7.64 -6.57 0.98
C ILE A 12 -7.37 -7.08 2.40
N GLY A 13 -8.12 -8.06 2.86
CA GLY A 13 -7.93 -8.62 4.21
C GLY A 13 -6.53 -9.18 4.41
N LYS A 14 -6.02 -9.92 3.44
CA LYS A 14 -4.66 -10.48 3.49
C LYS A 14 -3.60 -9.38 3.44
N TRP A 15 -3.79 -8.37 2.59
CA TRP A 15 -2.88 -7.24 2.46
C TRP A 15 -2.81 -6.45 3.77
N ILE A 16 -3.95 -6.11 4.36
CA ILE A 16 -4.04 -5.40 5.65
C ILE A 16 -3.35 -6.22 6.75
N ASN A 17 -3.64 -7.52 6.83
CA ASN A 17 -3.04 -8.38 7.85
C ASN A 17 -1.53 -8.46 7.73
N SER A 18 -1.00 -8.49 6.51
CA SER A 18 0.45 -8.53 6.26
C SER A 18 1.13 -7.26 6.78
N TRP A 19 0.54 -6.09 6.53
CA TRP A 19 1.06 -4.83 7.04
C TRP A 19 0.99 -4.77 8.57
N ASN A 20 -0.13 -5.16 9.14
CA ASN A 20 -0.32 -5.13 10.59
C ASN A 20 0.60 -6.11 11.32
N ALA A 21 0.99 -7.18 10.65
CA ALA A 21 1.97 -8.15 11.18
C ALA A 21 3.42 -7.71 10.96
N HIS A 22 3.68 -6.60 10.28
CA HIS A 22 5.04 -6.16 9.90
C HIS A 22 5.79 -7.22 9.11
N ASP A 23 5.08 -8.01 8.31
CA ASP A 23 5.65 -9.11 7.55
C ASP A 23 6.03 -8.65 6.15
N LEU A 24 7.26 -8.14 6.00
CA LEU A 24 7.73 -7.58 4.72
C LEU A 24 7.65 -8.59 3.58
N LYS A 25 7.98 -9.84 3.84
CA LYS A 25 7.96 -10.88 2.82
C LYS A 25 6.54 -11.13 2.31
N ALA A 26 5.58 -11.18 3.23
CA ALA A 26 4.16 -11.33 2.88
C ALA A 26 3.65 -10.10 2.13
N ILE A 27 3.99 -8.89 2.58
CA ILE A 27 3.59 -7.65 1.93
C ILE A 27 4.08 -7.63 0.47
N ILE A 28 5.36 -7.89 0.24
CA ILE A 28 5.94 -7.77 -1.08
C ILE A 28 5.43 -8.85 -2.04
N SER A 29 4.93 -9.97 -1.51
CA SER A 29 4.39 -11.05 -2.34
C SER A 29 3.14 -10.67 -3.14
N PHE A 30 2.45 -9.59 -2.76
CA PHE A 30 1.28 -9.10 -3.50
C PHE A 30 1.63 -8.36 -4.78
N TYR A 31 2.90 -8.00 -4.99
CA TYR A 31 3.33 -7.10 -6.05
C TYR A 31 4.08 -7.84 -7.15
N ALA A 32 3.82 -7.44 -8.41
CA ALA A 32 4.54 -7.98 -9.56
C ALA A 32 5.97 -7.45 -9.61
N GLU A 33 6.85 -8.17 -10.30
CA GLU A 33 8.25 -7.75 -10.45
C GLU A 33 8.39 -6.39 -11.13
N ASN A 34 7.52 -6.10 -12.09
CA ASN A 34 7.52 -4.85 -12.85
C ASN A 34 6.50 -3.84 -12.30
N ILE A 35 6.28 -3.87 -11.00
CA ILE A 35 5.35 -2.93 -10.33
C ILE A 35 5.70 -1.47 -10.64
N GLU A 36 4.67 -0.66 -10.85
CA GLU A 36 4.79 0.79 -10.85
C GLU A 36 4.03 1.31 -9.62
N PHE A 37 4.78 1.78 -8.63
CA PHE A 37 4.23 2.21 -7.34
C PHE A 37 4.45 3.69 -7.15
N ARG A 38 3.38 4.45 -6.95
CA ARG A 38 3.43 5.90 -6.75
C ARG A 38 2.92 6.28 -5.38
N SER A 39 3.71 7.08 -4.66
CA SER A 39 3.33 7.62 -3.36
C SER A 39 4.11 8.90 -3.07
N PRO A 40 3.47 9.95 -2.54
CA PRO A 40 4.18 11.18 -2.18
C PRO A 40 5.24 10.94 -1.11
N LYS A 41 5.09 9.93 -0.28
CA LYS A 41 6.06 9.62 0.77
C LYS A 41 7.37 9.02 0.26
N ILE A 42 7.43 8.60 -1.00
CA ILE A 42 8.68 8.18 -1.63
C ILE A 42 9.70 9.34 -1.62
N LYS A 43 9.25 10.56 -1.86
CA LYS A 43 10.12 11.74 -1.84
C LYS A 43 10.60 12.08 -0.43
N VAL A 44 9.88 11.68 0.59
CA VAL A 44 10.33 11.83 1.99
C VAL A 44 11.49 10.88 2.27
N ALA A 45 11.37 9.63 1.83
CA ALA A 45 12.43 8.63 1.99
C ALA A 45 13.63 8.90 1.08
N TYR A 46 13.38 9.39 -0.14
CA TYR A 46 14.40 9.65 -1.16
C TYR A 46 14.26 11.07 -1.70
N PRO A 47 14.74 12.09 -0.97
CA PRO A 47 14.52 13.50 -1.34
C PRO A 47 15.09 13.90 -2.70
N VAL A 48 16.10 13.19 -3.19
CA VAL A 48 16.74 13.48 -4.47
C VAL A 48 16.04 12.84 -5.68
N LYS A 49 15.02 12.01 -5.43
CA LYS A 49 14.27 11.39 -6.53
C LYS A 49 13.46 12.46 -7.27
N THR A 50 13.49 12.42 -8.61
CA THR A 50 12.79 13.41 -9.43
C THR A 50 11.29 13.18 -9.52
N ASN A 51 10.84 11.94 -9.29
CA ASN A 51 9.42 11.61 -9.22
C ASN A 51 9.13 10.72 -8.01
N ALA A 52 7.87 10.62 -7.66
CA ALA A 52 7.41 9.85 -6.51
C ALA A 52 6.99 8.42 -6.94
N THR A 53 7.84 7.76 -7.72
CA THR A 53 7.50 6.45 -8.33
C THR A 53 8.65 5.47 -8.21
N ILE A 54 8.30 4.22 -7.89
CA ILE A 54 9.20 3.07 -7.87
C ILE A 54 8.74 2.09 -8.94
N TYR A 55 9.68 1.56 -9.73
CA TYR A 55 9.36 0.81 -10.96
C TYR A 55 9.67 -0.68 -10.91
N ASN A 56 10.15 -1.20 -9.79
CA ASN A 56 10.40 -2.63 -9.68
C ASN A 56 10.20 -3.11 -8.23
N ARG A 57 9.96 -4.41 -8.09
CA ARG A 57 9.65 -5.00 -6.80
C ARG A 57 10.81 -4.95 -5.81
N LYS A 58 12.04 -5.09 -6.28
CA LYS A 58 13.23 -5.06 -5.44
C LYS A 58 13.39 -3.71 -4.74
N ASP A 59 13.21 -2.62 -5.49
CA ASP A 59 13.28 -1.27 -4.93
C ASP A 59 12.07 -0.98 -4.05
N LEU A 60 10.91 -1.52 -4.38
CA LEU A 60 9.71 -1.39 -3.55
C LEU A 60 9.91 -2.07 -2.20
N GLU A 61 10.52 -3.24 -2.18
CA GLU A 61 10.83 -3.94 -0.94
C GLU A 61 11.74 -3.11 -0.04
N LYS A 62 12.76 -2.49 -0.61
CA LYS A 62 13.64 -1.58 0.14
C LYS A 62 12.87 -0.40 0.73
N TYR A 63 11.99 0.20 -0.05
CA TYR A 63 11.18 1.32 0.40
C TYR A 63 10.24 0.92 1.54
N PHE A 64 9.54 -0.20 1.41
CA PHE A 64 8.66 -0.71 2.47
C PHE A 64 9.45 -1.06 3.73
N SER A 65 10.65 -1.62 3.58
CA SER A 65 11.54 -1.91 4.69
C SER A 65 11.87 -0.65 5.51
N LEU A 66 12.11 0.47 4.84
CA LEU A 66 12.36 1.74 5.52
C LEU A 66 11.15 2.18 6.36
N GLY A 67 9.95 2.04 5.82
CA GLY A 67 8.72 2.37 6.54
C GLY A 67 8.52 1.50 7.78
N LEU A 68 8.74 0.19 7.63
CA LEU A 68 8.60 -0.75 8.76
C LEU A 68 9.66 -0.52 9.84
N LYS A 69 10.85 -0.04 9.47
CA LYS A 69 11.89 0.34 10.44
C LYS A 69 11.58 1.65 11.13
N LYS A 70 11.02 2.61 10.40
CA LYS A 70 10.68 3.93 10.92
C LYS A 70 9.57 3.85 11.97
N PHE A 71 8.58 3.00 11.75
CA PHE A 71 7.44 2.85 12.65
C PHE A 71 7.43 1.44 13.22
N SER A 72 7.66 1.30 14.51
CA SER A 72 7.66 -0.01 15.18
C SER A 72 6.27 -0.64 15.21
N LYS A 73 5.22 0.18 15.16
CA LYS A 73 3.82 -0.26 15.10
C LYS A 73 3.09 0.46 13.99
N LEU A 74 2.59 -0.28 13.04
CA LEU A 74 1.64 0.21 12.04
C LEU A 74 0.36 -0.60 12.18
N ASN A 75 -0.77 0.08 12.23
CA ASN A 75 -2.06 -0.57 12.28
C ASN A 75 -2.96 0.04 11.21
N PHE A 76 -3.29 -0.75 10.20
CA PHE A 76 -4.20 -0.35 9.13
C PHE A 76 -5.59 -0.89 9.41
N THR A 77 -6.60 -0.04 9.24
CA THR A 77 -8.00 -0.41 9.41
C THR A 77 -8.75 -0.08 8.12
N PRO A 78 -9.30 -1.08 7.42
CA PRO A 78 -10.06 -0.82 6.20
C PRO A 78 -11.40 -0.17 6.53
N ILE A 79 -11.83 0.75 5.67
CA ILE A 79 -13.11 1.45 5.82
C ILE A 79 -14.07 0.99 4.74
N ASP A 80 -13.66 1.06 3.47
CA ASP A 80 -14.51 0.75 2.33
C ASP A 80 -13.64 0.43 1.12
N PHE A 81 -14.24 -0.22 0.11
CA PHE A 81 -13.54 -0.45 -1.15
C PHE A 81 -14.52 -0.47 -2.31
N ILE A 82 -14.00 -0.14 -3.50
CA ILE A 82 -14.75 -0.16 -4.75
C ILE A 82 -13.93 -0.97 -5.75
N VAL A 83 -14.63 -1.83 -6.50
CA VAL A 83 -14.02 -2.63 -7.55
C VAL A 83 -14.57 -2.15 -8.90
N LYS A 84 -13.66 -1.93 -9.85
CA LYS A 84 -14.03 -1.64 -11.23
C LYS A 84 -13.03 -2.29 -12.17
N GLY A 85 -13.49 -3.27 -12.96
CA GLY A 85 -12.61 -4.02 -13.84
C GLY A 85 -11.56 -4.78 -13.03
N ASN A 86 -10.29 -4.52 -13.30
CA ASN A 86 -9.16 -5.10 -12.57
C ASN A 86 -8.57 -4.14 -11.54
N ASN A 87 -9.33 -3.11 -11.15
CA ASN A 87 -8.90 -2.10 -10.18
C ASN A 87 -9.65 -2.25 -8.87
N ILE A 88 -8.94 -2.05 -7.77
CA ILE A 88 -9.51 -1.91 -6.44
C ILE A 88 -9.13 -0.52 -5.92
N LEU A 89 -10.13 0.25 -5.45
CA LEU A 89 -9.86 1.45 -4.65
C LEU A 89 -10.17 1.10 -3.21
N LEU A 90 -9.17 1.21 -2.35
CA LEU A 90 -9.29 0.90 -0.93
C LEU A 90 -9.16 2.17 -0.10
N GLU A 91 -10.17 2.45 0.72
CA GLU A 91 -10.09 3.49 1.74
C GLU A 91 -9.75 2.84 3.06
N TYR A 92 -8.71 3.35 3.72
CA TYR A 92 -8.31 2.84 5.04
C TYR A 92 -7.68 3.95 5.88
N THR A 93 -7.56 3.69 7.17
CA THR A 93 -6.77 4.54 8.06
C THR A 93 -5.50 3.80 8.45
N GLY A 94 -4.42 4.54 8.63
CA GLY A 94 -3.17 4.04 9.16
C GLY A 94 -2.84 4.74 10.46
N LEU A 95 -2.47 3.98 11.48
CA LEU A 95 -2.01 4.51 12.76
C LEU A 95 -0.57 4.07 12.98
N ALA A 96 0.34 5.05 13.13
CA ALA A 96 1.76 4.79 13.31
C ALA A 96 2.16 5.09 14.75
N ASP A 97 2.66 4.07 15.46
CA ASP A 97 3.18 4.16 16.84
C ASP A 97 2.20 4.82 17.83
N ASN A 98 0.90 4.71 17.56
CA ASN A 98 -0.17 5.36 18.33
C ASN A 98 -0.03 6.91 18.37
N LYS A 99 0.70 7.51 17.44
CA LYS A 99 0.99 8.95 17.44
C LYS A 99 0.47 9.70 16.23
N ILE A 100 0.53 9.07 15.05
CA ILE A 100 0.13 9.71 13.79
C ILE A 100 -0.94 8.86 13.14
N LYS A 101 -2.03 9.49 12.73
CA LYS A 101 -3.12 8.82 12.03
C LYS A 101 -3.30 9.45 10.64
N TRP A 102 -3.34 8.61 9.62
CA TRP A 102 -3.57 9.03 8.23
C TRP A 102 -4.89 8.50 7.72
N SER A 103 -5.56 9.31 6.88
CA SER A 103 -6.59 8.82 5.98
C SER A 103 -5.92 8.53 4.64
N VAL A 104 -6.20 7.37 4.06
CA VAL A 104 -5.53 6.92 2.84
C VAL A 104 -6.55 6.36 1.86
N ILE A 105 -6.37 6.67 0.59
CA ILE A 105 -7.00 5.95 -0.51
C ILE A 105 -5.87 5.38 -1.36
N GLU A 106 -5.90 4.08 -1.58
CA GLU A 106 -4.91 3.41 -2.39
C GLU A 106 -5.60 2.68 -3.54
N LYS A 107 -5.12 2.92 -4.75
CA LYS A 107 -5.63 2.27 -5.94
C LYS A 107 -4.69 1.16 -6.36
N PHE A 108 -5.23 -0.03 -6.51
CA PHE A 108 -4.48 -1.19 -7.01
C PHE A 108 -5.02 -1.60 -8.37
N GLU A 109 -4.13 -1.74 -9.33
CA GLU A 109 -4.43 -2.39 -10.60
C GLU A 109 -3.78 -3.76 -10.60
N LEU A 110 -4.58 -4.81 -10.83
CA LEU A 110 -4.11 -6.19 -10.74
C LEU A 110 -4.04 -6.86 -12.12
N MET A 111 -3.08 -7.76 -12.28
CA MET A 111 -2.97 -8.66 -13.41
C MET A 111 -2.49 -10.00 -12.88
N ASP A 112 -3.20 -11.08 -13.20
CA ASP A 112 -2.88 -12.43 -12.69
C ASP A 112 -2.74 -12.45 -11.16
N GLU A 113 -3.67 -11.77 -10.47
CA GLU A 113 -3.76 -11.67 -9.02
C GLU A 113 -2.61 -10.89 -8.35
N LEU A 114 -1.69 -10.31 -9.13
CA LEU A 114 -0.60 -9.47 -8.61
C LEU A 114 -0.85 -8.00 -8.89
N ILE A 115 -0.42 -7.14 -8.00
CA ILE A 115 -0.52 -5.70 -8.17
C ILE A 115 0.57 -5.26 -9.16
N VAL A 116 0.16 -4.75 -10.32
CA VAL A 116 1.08 -4.25 -11.35
C VAL A 116 1.21 -2.74 -11.32
N LYS A 117 0.24 -2.05 -10.72
CA LYS A 117 0.28 -0.60 -10.58
C LYS A 117 -0.44 -0.21 -9.29
N SER A 118 0.16 0.68 -8.52
CA SER A 118 -0.45 1.19 -7.29
C SER A 118 -0.21 2.68 -7.18
N SER A 119 -1.22 3.40 -6.68
CA SER A 119 -1.11 4.84 -6.40
C SER A 119 -1.70 5.10 -5.01
N VAL A 120 -0.97 5.85 -4.19
CA VAL A 120 -1.36 6.15 -2.82
C VAL A 120 -1.71 7.62 -2.70
N PHE A 121 -2.88 7.90 -2.13
CA PHE A 121 -3.38 9.26 -1.92
C PHE A 121 -3.63 9.45 -0.42
N TYR A 122 -2.87 10.37 0.18
CA TYR A 122 -3.04 10.69 1.59
C TYR A 122 -4.03 11.83 1.74
N GLY A 123 -4.97 11.67 2.65
CA GLY A 123 -5.88 12.72 3.05
C GLY A 123 -5.35 13.43 4.29
N ILE A 124 -6.19 13.51 5.33
CA ILE A 124 -5.83 14.23 6.54
C ILE A 124 -4.84 13.41 7.38
N GLU A 125 -3.82 14.11 7.89
CA GLU A 125 -2.88 13.57 8.86
C GLU A 125 -3.16 14.25 10.20
N ASN A 126 -3.37 13.45 11.25
CA ASN A 126 -3.61 13.94 12.58
C ASN A 126 -2.56 13.40 13.55
N VAL A 127 -2.12 14.25 14.46
CA VAL A 127 -1.31 13.83 15.60
C VAL A 127 -2.29 13.40 16.70
N VAL A 128 -2.11 12.18 17.17
CA VAL A 128 -3.01 11.58 18.17
C VAL A 128 -2.51 11.90 19.59
#